data_111ff24de71129a339de6505fe4df0e9
#
_entry.id   111ff24de71129a339de6505fe4df0e9
#
_cell.length_a   1.000
_cell.length_b   1.000
_cell.length_c   1.000
_cell.angle_alpha   90.00
_cell.angle_beta   90.00
_cell.angle_gamma   90.00
#
_symmetry.space_group_name_H-M   'P 1'
#
loop_
_entity.id
_entity.type
_entity.pdbx_description
1 polymer ?
#
loop_
_entity_poly.entity_id
_entity_poly.type
_entity_poly.pdbx_seq_one_letter_code
_entity_poly.pdbx_strand_id
1 'polypeptide(L)'
;MIHLHSGYHTVQAVAHSTLRKLTEVKGLSEQKAQKIKDAIKANQLVVSGFTTAAMSLESYKDVIMIGTGSKDLDRLLGGGIETGSLTEIFGEFRTGKTQLCHTLCVTCQRPLDQGGAEGRALYIDTEGTFRAPKLAAIAERFGLNPDDVLENVICARAHNSEQQMELLADAAAIMVENRYALLVVDSATALFRYSALYFRTDYDYTL
;
A
#
# COMPACT_ATOMS: atom_id res chain seq x y z
N MET A 1 -15.97 19.46 2.91
CA MET A 1 -16.44 18.21 2.28
C MET A 1 -16.33 18.27 0.73
N ILE A 2 -15.13 18.61 0.20
CA ILE A 2 -14.87 18.77 -1.26
C ILE A 2 -13.83 17.75 -1.76
N HIS A 3 -13.26 16.91 -0.90
CA HIS A 3 -11.99 16.22 -1.19
C HIS A 3 -12.08 14.72 -1.54
N LEU A 4 -13.25 14.09 -1.42
CA LEU A 4 -13.41 12.65 -1.67
C LEU A 4 -13.29 12.22 -3.15
N HIS A 5 -13.37 13.17 -4.10
CA HIS A 5 -13.34 12.87 -5.54
C HIS A 5 -12.07 13.39 -6.25
N SER A 6 -11.14 13.99 -5.53
CA SER A 6 -9.98 14.65 -6.15
C SER A 6 -8.65 13.91 -5.96
N GLY A 7 -8.65 12.74 -5.33
CA GLY A 7 -7.44 11.94 -5.07
C GLY A 7 -6.49 12.50 -4.00
N TYR A 8 -6.88 13.57 -3.28
CA TYR A 8 -6.08 14.17 -2.21
C TYR A 8 -6.66 13.83 -0.84
N HIS A 9 -6.28 12.68 -0.30
CA HIS A 9 -6.83 12.17 0.96
C HIS A 9 -5.96 12.50 2.19
N THR A 10 -4.71 12.93 1.99
CA THR A 10 -3.76 13.24 3.07
C THR A 10 -3.11 14.61 2.88
N VAL A 11 -2.67 15.22 3.99
CA VAL A 11 -1.90 16.47 3.97
C VAL A 11 -0.60 16.30 3.19
N GLN A 12 0.04 15.12 3.28
CA GLN A 12 1.24 14.78 2.53
C GLN A 12 0.97 14.76 1.03
N ALA A 13 -0.13 14.17 0.57
CA ALA A 13 -0.49 14.16 -0.85
C ALA A 13 -0.64 15.57 -1.41
N VAL A 14 -1.26 16.48 -0.65
CA VAL A 14 -1.38 17.90 -1.01
C VAL A 14 -0.01 18.60 -1.00
N ALA A 15 0.80 18.38 0.03
CA ALA A 15 2.12 19.00 0.18
C ALA A 15 3.06 18.65 -0.98
N HIS A 16 3.08 17.37 -1.41
CA HIS A 16 3.96 16.89 -2.47
C HIS A 16 3.43 17.14 -3.89
N SER A 17 2.15 17.51 -4.04
CA SER A 17 1.58 17.81 -5.35
C SER A 17 2.06 19.15 -5.89
N THR A 18 2.15 19.25 -7.22
CA THR A 18 2.44 20.52 -7.89
C THR A 18 1.23 21.46 -7.82
N LEU A 19 1.46 22.78 -7.85
CA LEU A 19 0.36 23.77 -7.90
C LEU A 19 -0.58 23.49 -9.08
N ARG A 20 -0.03 23.15 -10.25
CA ARG A 20 -0.80 22.84 -11.45
C ARG A 20 -1.79 21.68 -11.20
N LYS A 21 -1.34 20.57 -10.61
CA LYS A 21 -2.21 19.44 -10.27
C LYS A 21 -3.29 19.82 -9.25
N LEU A 22 -2.96 20.66 -8.28
CA LEU A 22 -3.94 21.12 -7.30
C LEU A 22 -5.01 22.03 -7.94
N THR A 23 -4.68 22.81 -8.95
CA THR A 23 -5.65 23.66 -9.66
C THR A 23 -6.59 22.89 -10.59
N GLU A 24 -6.29 21.62 -10.92
CA GLU A 24 -7.20 20.73 -11.63
C GLU A 24 -8.41 20.32 -10.77
N VAL A 25 -8.30 20.47 -9.44
CA VAL A 25 -9.39 20.22 -8.51
C VAL A 25 -10.45 21.31 -8.64
N LYS A 26 -11.69 20.93 -8.94
CA LYS A 26 -12.81 21.85 -9.13
C LYS A 26 -13.00 22.77 -7.92
N GLY A 27 -12.94 24.07 -8.14
CA GLY A 27 -13.13 25.09 -7.10
C GLY A 27 -11.85 25.52 -6.36
N LEU A 28 -10.67 24.97 -6.74
CA LEU A 28 -9.39 25.34 -6.18
C LEU A 28 -8.62 26.26 -7.16
N SER A 29 -8.57 27.55 -6.86
CA SER A 29 -7.74 28.51 -7.63
C SER A 29 -6.27 28.38 -7.22
N GLU A 30 -5.35 28.85 -8.08
CA GLU A 30 -3.92 28.84 -7.81
C GLU A 30 -3.56 29.56 -6.50
N GLN A 31 -4.21 30.71 -6.24
CA GLN A 31 -4.03 31.45 -5.00
C GLN A 31 -4.46 30.64 -3.76
N LYS A 32 -5.57 29.89 -3.86
CA LYS A 32 -6.02 29.01 -2.77
C LYS A 32 -5.08 27.83 -2.58
N ALA A 33 -4.64 27.21 -3.68
CA ALA A 33 -3.67 26.11 -3.64
C ALA A 33 -2.35 26.56 -2.99
N GLN A 34 -1.85 27.74 -3.34
CA GLN A 34 -0.64 28.30 -2.74
C GLN A 34 -0.83 28.55 -1.23
N LYS A 35 -1.94 29.18 -0.83
CA LYS A 35 -2.24 29.41 0.61
C LYS A 35 -2.29 28.11 1.42
N ILE A 36 -2.85 27.04 0.84
CA ILE A 36 -2.88 25.71 1.50
C ILE A 36 -1.45 25.19 1.69
N LYS A 37 -0.62 25.25 0.65
CA LYS A 37 0.79 24.82 0.73
C LYS A 37 1.59 25.64 1.75
N ASP A 38 1.38 26.95 1.76
CA ASP A 38 2.03 27.84 2.73
C ASP A 38 1.59 27.53 4.17
N ALA A 39 0.29 27.24 4.38
CA ALA A 39 -0.22 26.83 5.68
C ALA A 39 0.35 25.47 6.14
N ILE A 40 0.48 24.50 5.24
CA ILE A 40 1.11 23.20 5.54
C ILE A 40 2.56 23.40 5.97
N LYS A 41 3.31 24.26 5.25
CA LYS A 41 4.71 24.56 5.55
C LYS A 41 4.85 25.35 6.86
N ALA A 42 4.01 26.35 7.10
CA ALA A 42 4.04 27.18 8.30
C ALA A 42 3.75 26.39 9.58
N ASN A 43 2.85 25.41 9.50
CA ASN A 43 2.51 24.54 10.62
C ASN A 43 3.38 23.27 10.73
N GLN A 44 4.41 23.14 9.90
CA GLN A 44 5.33 21.99 9.88
C GLN A 44 4.62 20.62 9.83
N LEU A 45 3.46 20.57 9.15
CA LEU A 45 2.63 19.37 9.07
C LEU A 45 3.27 18.26 8.23
N VAL A 46 4.23 18.62 7.38
CA VAL A 46 4.99 17.68 6.55
C VAL A 46 6.44 18.14 6.53
N VAL A 47 7.36 17.22 6.78
CA VAL A 47 8.79 17.47 6.61
C VAL A 47 9.08 17.58 5.12
N SER A 48 9.45 18.74 4.65
CA SER A 48 9.80 18.99 3.26
C SER A 48 11.24 19.51 3.16
N GLY A 49 12.02 18.95 2.22
CA GLY A 49 13.39 19.34 1.97
C GLY A 49 14.43 18.43 2.61
N PHE A 50 15.65 18.93 2.75
CA PHE A 50 16.76 18.17 3.32
C PHE A 50 16.64 18.06 4.85
N THR A 51 16.81 16.85 5.36
CA THR A 51 16.88 16.56 6.80
C THR A 51 18.23 15.95 7.13
N THR A 52 18.64 16.02 8.41
CA THR A 52 19.85 15.32 8.85
C THR A 52 19.59 13.83 9.02
N ALA A 53 20.64 13.00 8.90
CA ALA A 53 20.53 11.58 9.19
C ALA A 53 20.05 11.31 10.63
N ALA A 54 20.40 12.16 11.59
CA ALA A 54 19.94 12.06 12.97
C ALA A 54 18.41 12.26 13.08
N MET A 55 17.85 13.24 12.37
CA MET A 55 16.39 13.45 12.32
C MET A 55 15.68 12.30 11.59
N SER A 56 16.27 11.77 10.53
CA SER A 56 15.76 10.60 9.83
C SER A 56 15.76 9.37 10.73
N LEU A 57 16.83 9.14 11.49
CA LEU A 57 16.92 8.03 12.45
C LEU A 57 15.83 8.09 13.52
N GLU A 58 15.46 9.28 13.97
CA GLU A 58 14.37 9.44 14.96
C GLU A 58 13.03 8.96 14.40
N SER A 59 12.75 9.22 13.12
CA SER A 59 11.52 8.75 12.47
C SER A 59 11.44 7.23 12.32
N TYR A 60 12.59 6.53 12.35
CA TYR A 60 12.61 5.07 12.33
C TYR A 60 12.11 4.40 13.61
N LYS A 61 11.99 5.15 14.70
CA LYS A 61 11.46 4.60 15.97
C LYS A 61 9.99 4.22 15.89
N ASP A 62 9.25 4.83 14.98
CA ASP A 62 7.82 4.58 14.76
C ASP A 62 7.56 3.45 13.75
N VAL A 63 8.62 2.91 13.14
CA VAL A 63 8.53 1.83 12.16
C VAL A 63 8.26 0.52 12.87
N ILE A 64 7.24 -0.19 12.39
CA ILE A 64 6.84 -1.50 12.91
C ILE A 64 7.30 -2.58 11.92
N MET A 65 7.85 -3.68 12.45
CA MET A 65 8.23 -4.85 11.67
C MET A 65 7.13 -5.91 11.76
N ILE A 66 6.48 -6.20 10.63
CA ILE A 66 5.43 -7.22 10.53
C ILE A 66 6.10 -8.58 10.31
N GLY A 67 5.96 -9.47 11.26
CA GLY A 67 6.51 -10.82 11.18
C GLY A 67 5.87 -11.65 10.07
N THR A 68 6.68 -12.39 9.34
CA THR A 68 6.26 -13.29 8.25
C THR A 68 5.65 -14.60 8.75
N GLY A 69 5.77 -14.88 10.06
CA GLY A 69 5.41 -16.17 10.66
C GLY A 69 6.51 -17.22 10.57
N SER A 70 7.67 -16.88 9.98
CA SER A 70 8.86 -17.71 9.95
C SER A 70 10.03 -16.98 10.62
N LYS A 71 10.51 -17.51 11.76
CA LYS A 71 11.61 -16.90 12.50
C LYS A 71 12.89 -16.75 11.68
N ASP A 72 13.16 -17.68 10.77
CA ASP A 72 14.35 -17.63 9.93
C ASP A 72 14.22 -16.58 8.84
N LEU A 73 13.03 -16.43 8.25
CA LEU A 73 12.77 -15.37 7.29
C LEU A 73 12.76 -14.00 7.98
N ASP A 74 12.14 -13.87 9.14
CA ASP A 74 12.16 -12.63 9.92
C ASP A 74 13.59 -12.22 10.29
N ARG A 75 14.44 -13.18 10.68
CA ARG A 75 15.86 -12.91 10.94
C ARG A 75 16.59 -12.41 9.70
N LEU A 76 16.32 -13.02 8.53
CA LEU A 76 16.91 -12.60 7.26
C LEU A 76 16.49 -11.19 6.87
N LEU A 77 15.24 -10.81 7.17
CA LEU A 77 14.65 -9.50 6.87
C LEU A 77 14.94 -8.45 7.96
N GLY A 78 15.70 -8.79 9.01
CA GLY A 78 15.99 -7.85 10.10
C GLY A 78 14.82 -7.61 11.06
N GLY A 79 13.81 -8.51 11.07
CA GLY A 79 12.65 -8.44 11.97
C GLY A 79 11.31 -8.73 11.30
N GLY A 80 11.25 -8.67 9.99
CA GLY A 80 10.02 -8.86 9.22
C GLY A 80 9.87 -7.86 8.06
N ILE A 81 8.65 -7.56 7.69
CA ILE A 81 8.31 -6.56 6.67
C ILE A 81 8.12 -5.21 7.34
N GLU A 82 8.88 -4.22 6.89
CA GLU A 82 8.89 -2.86 7.44
C GLU A 82 7.63 -2.08 7.02
N THR A 83 6.94 -1.46 7.98
CA THR A 83 5.82 -0.54 7.68
C THR A 83 6.32 0.79 7.12
N GLY A 84 5.49 1.45 6.32
CA GLY A 84 5.86 2.72 5.69
C GLY A 84 6.87 2.60 4.55
N SER A 85 7.24 1.38 4.17
CA SER A 85 8.17 1.04 3.10
C SER A 85 7.52 0.23 1.99
N LEU A 86 8.14 0.23 0.81
CA LEU A 86 7.79 -0.65 -0.29
C LEU A 86 8.70 -1.88 -0.27
N THR A 87 8.11 -3.06 -0.06
CA THR A 87 8.82 -4.34 -0.13
C THR A 87 8.40 -5.10 -1.38
N GLU A 88 9.33 -5.40 -2.26
CA GLU A 88 9.10 -6.23 -3.43
C GLU A 88 9.56 -7.67 -3.17
N ILE A 89 8.68 -8.63 -3.49
CA ILE A 89 8.95 -10.07 -3.41
C ILE A 89 8.87 -10.64 -4.83
N PHE A 90 9.97 -11.16 -5.34
CA PHE A 90 10.04 -11.76 -6.67
C PHE A 90 10.64 -13.18 -6.61
N GLY A 91 10.39 -13.95 -7.65
CA GLY A 91 10.85 -15.34 -7.75
C GLY A 91 10.01 -16.15 -8.72
N GLU A 92 10.41 -17.38 -8.97
CA GLU A 92 9.74 -18.30 -9.89
C GLU A 92 8.29 -18.60 -9.49
N PHE A 93 7.54 -19.11 -10.42
CA PHE A 93 6.18 -19.60 -10.19
C PHE A 93 6.19 -20.71 -9.12
N ARG A 94 5.16 -20.74 -8.25
CA ARG A 94 4.99 -21.70 -7.15
C ARG A 94 6.03 -21.64 -6.02
N THR A 95 6.82 -20.57 -5.89
CA THR A 95 7.77 -20.40 -4.78
C THR A 95 7.13 -19.89 -3.47
N GLY A 96 5.82 -19.66 -3.45
CA GLY A 96 5.10 -19.29 -2.23
C GLY A 96 4.83 -17.80 -2.03
N LYS A 97 5.11 -16.91 -2.99
CA LYS A 97 4.89 -15.47 -2.88
C LYS A 97 3.47 -15.11 -2.42
N THR A 98 2.45 -15.61 -3.12
CA THR A 98 1.04 -15.44 -2.75
C THR A 98 0.71 -16.01 -1.36
N GLN A 99 1.35 -17.12 -0.96
CA GLN A 99 1.16 -17.69 0.39
C GLN A 99 1.72 -16.76 1.46
N LEU A 100 2.87 -16.17 1.21
CA LEU A 100 3.46 -15.16 2.10
C LEU A 100 2.56 -13.93 2.19
N CYS A 101 2.02 -13.44 1.06
CA CYS A 101 1.06 -12.34 1.05
C CYS A 101 -0.18 -12.63 1.91
N HIS A 102 -0.78 -13.83 1.77
CA HIS A 102 -1.91 -14.24 2.62
C HIS A 102 -1.52 -14.31 4.10
N THR A 103 -0.31 -14.84 4.40
CA THR A 103 0.17 -14.91 5.78
C THR A 103 0.36 -13.52 6.37
N LEU A 104 0.95 -12.58 5.63
CA LEU A 104 1.13 -11.19 6.07
C LEU A 104 -0.20 -10.47 6.32
N CYS A 105 -1.25 -10.74 5.53
CA CYS A 105 -2.59 -10.19 5.79
C CYS A 105 -3.17 -10.62 7.14
N VAL A 106 -2.74 -11.78 7.65
CA VAL A 106 -3.15 -12.28 8.98
C VAL A 106 -2.20 -11.76 10.05
N THR A 107 -0.88 -11.88 9.84
CA THR A 107 0.10 -11.52 10.86
C THR A 107 0.15 -10.03 11.16
N CYS A 108 -0.15 -9.14 10.19
CA CYS A 108 -0.22 -7.70 10.43
C CYS A 108 -1.30 -7.30 11.44
N GLN A 109 -2.31 -8.13 11.66
CA GLN A 109 -3.40 -7.89 12.62
C GLN A 109 -3.04 -8.29 14.06
N ARG A 110 -1.96 -9.04 14.25
CA ARG A 110 -1.53 -9.49 15.58
C ARG A 110 -1.08 -8.31 16.44
N PRO A 111 -1.07 -8.47 17.77
CA PRO A 111 -0.48 -7.50 18.69
C PRO A 111 0.99 -7.21 18.37
N LEU A 112 1.44 -6.01 18.70
CA LEU A 112 2.82 -5.55 18.45
C LEU A 112 3.87 -6.46 19.13
N ASP A 113 3.61 -6.87 20.35
CA ASP A 113 4.48 -7.77 21.14
C ASP A 113 4.58 -9.19 20.55
N GLN A 114 3.70 -9.53 19.62
CA GLN A 114 3.68 -10.80 18.91
C GLN A 114 4.16 -10.69 17.45
N GLY A 115 4.78 -9.56 17.09
CA GLY A 115 5.27 -9.31 15.74
C GLY A 115 4.18 -8.96 14.73
N GLY A 116 3.06 -8.39 15.19
CA GLY A 116 2.02 -7.80 14.36
C GLY A 116 2.15 -6.29 14.31
N ALA A 117 1.14 -5.63 13.73
CA ALA A 117 1.06 -4.17 13.64
C ALA A 117 -0.31 -3.63 14.06
N GLU A 118 -1.18 -4.48 14.61
CA GLU A 118 -2.54 -4.13 15.06
C GLU A 118 -3.34 -3.37 14.01
N GLY A 119 -3.17 -3.71 12.73
CA GLY A 119 -3.77 -3.01 11.61
C GLY A 119 -4.42 -3.95 10.61
N ARG A 120 -5.35 -3.40 9.84
CA ARG A 120 -6.05 -4.09 8.74
C ARG A 120 -5.14 -4.29 7.55
N ALA A 121 -5.56 -5.15 6.61
CA ALA A 121 -4.89 -5.35 5.33
C ALA A 121 -5.80 -5.02 4.15
N LEU A 122 -5.21 -4.42 3.10
CA LEU A 122 -5.80 -4.30 1.78
C LEU A 122 -5.08 -5.25 0.82
N TYR A 123 -5.85 -5.92 -0.05
CA TYR A 123 -5.31 -6.85 -1.03
C TYR A 123 -5.86 -6.53 -2.42
N ILE A 124 -4.99 -6.16 -3.35
CA ILE A 124 -5.32 -6.02 -4.77
C ILE A 124 -4.85 -7.28 -5.48
N ASP A 125 -5.83 -8.08 -5.92
CA ASP A 125 -5.60 -9.33 -6.64
C ASP A 125 -5.66 -9.10 -8.16
N THR A 126 -4.57 -9.33 -8.87
CA THR A 126 -4.50 -9.17 -10.33
C THR A 126 -4.58 -10.49 -11.09
N GLU A 127 -4.40 -11.62 -10.40
CA GLU A 127 -4.35 -12.95 -11.03
C GLU A 127 -5.53 -13.87 -10.65
N GLY A 128 -6.40 -13.48 -9.70
CA GLY A 128 -7.52 -14.30 -9.20
C GLY A 128 -7.08 -15.38 -8.24
N THR A 129 -6.01 -15.14 -7.52
CA THR A 129 -5.38 -16.12 -6.63
C THR A 129 -5.72 -15.91 -5.16
N PHE A 130 -6.40 -14.83 -4.81
CA PHE A 130 -6.87 -14.59 -3.44
C PHE A 130 -7.87 -15.67 -3.00
N ARG A 131 -7.69 -16.17 -1.78
CA ARG A 131 -8.54 -17.24 -1.20
C ARG A 131 -8.83 -16.96 0.27
N ALA A 132 -10.02 -16.47 0.58
CA ALA A 132 -10.49 -16.23 1.95
C ALA A 132 -10.41 -17.47 2.86
N PRO A 133 -10.74 -18.71 2.41
CA PRO A 133 -10.58 -19.91 3.24
C PRO A 133 -9.14 -20.16 3.70
N LYS A 134 -8.14 -19.70 2.94
CA LYS A 134 -6.73 -19.80 3.36
C LYS A 134 -6.40 -18.84 4.47
N LEU A 135 -6.94 -17.62 4.44
CA LEU A 135 -6.77 -16.66 5.52
C LEU A 135 -7.36 -17.20 6.82
N ALA A 136 -8.56 -17.80 6.76
CA ALA A 136 -9.19 -18.44 7.91
C ALA A 136 -8.29 -19.54 8.52
N ALA A 137 -7.76 -20.45 7.69
CA ALA A 137 -6.87 -21.50 8.17
C ALA A 137 -5.53 -20.95 8.73
N ILE A 138 -5.02 -19.85 8.17
CA ILE A 138 -3.85 -19.16 8.70
C ILE A 138 -4.17 -18.50 10.03
N ALA A 139 -5.34 -17.87 10.17
CA ALA A 139 -5.80 -17.24 11.42
C ALA A 139 -5.85 -18.27 12.56
N GLU A 140 -6.47 -19.43 12.33
CA GLU A 140 -6.50 -20.55 13.29
C GLU A 140 -5.09 -20.98 13.72
N ARG A 141 -4.17 -21.12 12.75
CA ARG A 141 -2.75 -21.46 13.02
C ARG A 141 -2.07 -20.46 13.96
N PHE A 142 -2.40 -19.18 13.86
CA PHE A 142 -1.86 -18.13 14.71
C PHE A 142 -2.69 -17.87 15.98
N GLY A 143 -3.76 -18.66 16.22
CA GLY A 143 -4.62 -18.52 17.39
C GLY A 143 -5.51 -17.28 17.35
N LEU A 144 -5.79 -16.75 16.15
CA LEU A 144 -6.71 -15.63 15.92
C LEU A 144 -8.10 -16.15 15.55
N ASN A 145 -9.14 -15.36 15.84
CA ASN A 145 -10.49 -15.65 15.38
C ASN A 145 -10.56 -15.46 13.84
N PRO A 146 -10.93 -16.49 13.06
CA PRO A 146 -11.00 -16.40 11.61
C PRO A 146 -11.98 -15.33 11.11
N ASP A 147 -13.13 -15.19 11.74
CA ASP A 147 -14.17 -14.24 11.31
C ASP A 147 -13.67 -12.80 11.47
N ASP A 148 -13.06 -12.48 12.62
CA ASP A 148 -12.47 -11.16 12.86
C ASP A 148 -11.35 -10.83 11.86
N VAL A 149 -10.51 -11.84 11.56
CA VAL A 149 -9.41 -11.68 10.59
C VAL A 149 -9.95 -11.42 9.20
N LEU A 150 -11.00 -12.13 8.78
CA LEU A 150 -11.59 -11.96 7.45
C LEU A 150 -12.26 -10.60 7.29
N GLU A 151 -12.93 -10.08 8.34
CA GLU A 151 -13.51 -8.74 8.32
C GLU A 151 -12.49 -7.61 8.24
N ASN A 152 -11.27 -7.87 8.68
CA ASN A 152 -10.16 -6.91 8.63
C ASN A 152 -9.33 -6.98 7.35
N VAL A 153 -9.67 -7.85 6.38
CA VAL A 153 -8.98 -7.93 5.09
C VAL A 153 -9.94 -7.52 3.98
N ILE A 154 -9.68 -6.37 3.37
CA ILE A 154 -10.44 -5.91 2.20
C ILE A 154 -9.71 -6.36 0.94
N CYS A 155 -10.41 -7.04 0.04
CA CYS A 155 -9.86 -7.52 -1.22
C CYS A 155 -10.60 -6.90 -2.41
N ALA A 156 -9.84 -6.45 -3.42
CA ALA A 156 -10.35 -6.01 -4.70
C ALA A 156 -9.67 -6.74 -5.85
N ARG A 157 -10.43 -7.04 -6.91
CA ARG A 157 -9.91 -7.66 -8.13
C ARG A 157 -9.65 -6.60 -9.20
N ALA A 158 -8.42 -6.57 -9.73
CA ALA A 158 -8.07 -5.80 -10.91
C ALA A 158 -8.02 -6.70 -12.15
N HIS A 159 -8.66 -6.28 -13.25
CA HIS A 159 -8.70 -7.03 -14.50
C HIS A 159 -7.82 -6.42 -15.60
N ASN A 160 -7.43 -5.16 -15.45
CA ASN A 160 -6.51 -4.44 -16.35
C ASN A 160 -5.67 -3.44 -15.56
N SER A 161 -4.66 -2.87 -16.22
CA SER A 161 -3.73 -1.92 -15.60
C SER A 161 -4.40 -0.61 -15.18
N GLU A 162 -5.41 -0.12 -15.90
CA GLU A 162 -6.13 1.09 -15.55
C GLU A 162 -6.90 0.89 -14.25
N GLN A 163 -7.65 -0.21 -14.15
CA GLN A 163 -8.38 -0.57 -12.93
C GLN A 163 -7.43 -0.80 -11.74
N GLN A 164 -6.24 -1.37 -11.97
CA GLN A 164 -5.23 -1.51 -10.91
C GLN A 164 -4.81 -0.13 -10.37
N MET A 165 -4.62 0.86 -11.24
CA MET A 165 -4.28 2.23 -10.84
C MET A 165 -5.42 2.92 -10.10
N GLU A 166 -6.68 2.72 -10.53
CA GLU A 166 -7.86 3.22 -9.85
C GLU A 166 -7.99 2.63 -8.45
N LEU A 167 -7.86 1.30 -8.30
CA LEU A 167 -7.90 0.62 -7.01
C LEU A 167 -6.78 1.06 -6.06
N LEU A 168 -5.60 1.41 -6.57
CA LEU A 168 -4.53 1.99 -5.75
C LEU A 168 -4.89 3.39 -5.23
N ALA A 169 -5.58 4.19 -6.05
CA ALA A 169 -6.08 5.50 -5.61
C ALA A 169 -7.20 5.36 -4.57
N ASP A 170 -8.12 4.41 -4.77
CA ASP A 170 -9.20 4.10 -3.81
C ASP A 170 -8.62 3.54 -2.50
N ALA A 171 -7.59 2.69 -2.57
CA ALA A 171 -6.90 2.17 -1.39
C ALA A 171 -6.34 3.31 -0.53
N ALA A 172 -5.77 4.35 -1.15
CA ALA A 172 -5.28 5.52 -0.42
C ALA A 172 -6.40 6.25 0.34
N ALA A 173 -7.63 6.29 -0.22
CA ALA A 173 -8.79 6.87 0.46
C ALA A 173 -9.25 6.01 1.65
N ILE A 174 -9.39 4.69 1.42
CA ILE A 174 -9.85 3.73 2.44
C ILE A 174 -8.88 3.68 3.64
N MET A 175 -7.57 3.75 3.39
CA MET A 175 -6.55 3.70 4.43
C MET A 175 -6.53 4.91 5.36
N VAL A 176 -7.18 6.02 4.99
CA VAL A 176 -7.34 7.19 5.86
C VAL A 176 -8.44 6.99 6.92
N GLU A 177 -9.47 6.20 6.61
CA GLU A 177 -10.63 6.02 7.48
C GLU A 177 -10.36 5.06 8.65
N ASN A 178 -9.43 4.14 8.48
CA ASN A 178 -9.09 3.13 9.48
C ASN A 178 -7.58 2.88 9.51
N ARG A 179 -7.12 2.22 10.60
CA ARG A 179 -5.72 1.80 10.71
C ARG A 179 -5.45 0.58 9.81
N TYR A 180 -4.77 0.81 8.72
CA TYR A 180 -4.20 -0.24 7.86
C TYR A 180 -2.70 -0.34 8.07
N ALA A 181 -2.19 -1.55 8.19
CA ALA A 181 -0.76 -1.82 8.35
C ALA A 181 -0.13 -2.37 7.07
N LEU A 182 -0.93 -2.92 6.16
CA LEU A 182 -0.45 -3.62 4.98
C LEU A 182 -1.33 -3.33 3.76
N LEU A 183 -0.68 -3.04 2.63
CA LEU A 183 -1.28 -3.09 1.29
C LEU A 183 -0.51 -4.11 0.46
N VAL A 184 -1.20 -5.10 -0.08
CA VAL A 184 -0.65 -6.12 -0.98
C VAL A 184 -1.15 -5.88 -2.39
N VAL A 185 -0.25 -5.98 -3.37
CA VAL A 185 -0.59 -6.04 -4.80
C VAL A 185 0.00 -7.33 -5.38
N ASP A 186 -0.83 -8.33 -5.63
CA ASP A 186 -0.40 -9.64 -6.13
C ASP A 186 -1.07 -9.96 -7.49
N SER A 187 -0.35 -9.73 -8.59
CA SER A 187 1.01 -9.23 -8.70
C SER A 187 1.06 -7.80 -9.26
N ALA A 188 2.07 -7.04 -8.87
CA ALA A 188 2.18 -5.63 -9.26
C ALA A 188 2.34 -5.43 -10.78
N THR A 189 3.01 -6.37 -11.49
CA THR A 189 3.41 -6.20 -12.90
C THR A 189 2.61 -7.05 -13.90
N ALA A 190 1.78 -8.01 -13.45
CA ALA A 190 1.10 -8.95 -14.35
C ALA A 190 0.28 -8.25 -15.45
N LEU A 191 -0.55 -7.29 -15.06
CA LEU A 191 -1.45 -6.60 -16.00
C LEU A 191 -0.72 -5.65 -16.94
N PHE A 192 0.45 -5.13 -16.55
CA PHE A 192 1.27 -4.25 -17.39
C PHE A 192 2.07 -5.02 -18.45
N ARG A 193 2.33 -6.30 -18.25
CA ARG A 193 3.02 -7.13 -19.26
C ARG A 193 2.18 -7.31 -20.52
N TYR A 194 0.86 -7.42 -20.38
CA TYR A 194 -0.04 -7.56 -21.51
C TYR A 194 -0.19 -6.25 -22.29
N SER A 195 -0.29 -5.10 -21.62
CA SER A 195 -0.36 -3.81 -22.30
C SER A 195 0.94 -3.50 -23.07
N ALA A 196 2.10 -3.84 -22.52
CA ALA A 196 3.38 -3.67 -23.21
C ALA A 196 3.52 -4.53 -24.48
N LEU A 197 2.87 -5.71 -24.54
CA LEU A 197 2.83 -6.55 -25.74
C LEU A 197 1.93 -5.95 -26.83
N TYR A 198 0.81 -5.34 -26.49
CA TYR A 198 -0.06 -4.64 -27.44
C TYR A 198 0.63 -3.45 -28.09
N PHE A 199 1.35 -2.64 -27.33
CA PHE A 199 2.12 -1.50 -27.86
C PHE A 199 3.31 -1.92 -28.72
N ARG A 200 3.82 -3.15 -28.60
CA ARG A 200 4.95 -3.65 -29.38
C ARG A 200 4.53 -4.19 -30.76
N THR A 201 3.26 -4.62 -30.90
CA THR A 201 2.72 -5.12 -32.18
C THR A 201 2.30 -4.00 -33.13
N ASP A 202 2.04 -2.78 -32.64
CA ASP A 202 1.63 -1.66 -33.49
C ASP A 202 2.82 -0.92 -34.17
N TYR A 203 4.08 -1.23 -33.78
CA TYR A 203 5.27 -0.60 -34.37
C TYR A 203 6.05 -1.49 -35.35
N ASP A 204 5.69 -2.78 -35.51
CA ASP A 204 6.43 -3.72 -36.36
C ASP A 204 5.84 -3.93 -37.78
N TYR A 205 4.90 -3.10 -38.21
CA TYR A 205 4.35 -3.17 -39.59
C TYR A 205 4.59 -1.89 -40.40
N THR A 206 5.81 -1.38 -40.40
CA THR A 206 6.26 -0.42 -41.42
C THR A 206 7.76 -0.61 -41.72
N LEU A 207 8.04 -1.62 -42.55
CA LEU A 207 9.18 -1.69 -43.44
C LEU A 207 8.77 -2.44 -44.71
#